data_6612bbbd4c95d8d44bbd4810e9d7e01e
#
_entry.id   6612bbbd4c95d8d44bbd4810e9d7e01e
#
_cell.length_a   1.000
_cell.length_b   1.000
_cell.length_c   1.000
_cell.angle_alpha   90.00
_cell.angle_beta   90.00
_cell.angle_gamma   90.00
#
_symmetry.space_group_name_H-M   'P 1'
#
loop_
_entity.id
_entity.type
_entity.pdbx_description
1 polymer ?
#
loop_
_entity_poly.entity_id
_entity_poly.type
_entity_poly.pdbx_seq_one_letter_code
_entity_poly.pdbx_strand_id
1 'polypeptide(L)' 'MQAIDILEQLRVVDPVFADIANEMASIEDAYSRGDLSSDERQHLILEIRDIRAAEICAGNEIAFRHLVQVCNLLARLF' A
#
# COMPACT_ATOMS: atom_id res chain seq x y z
N MET A 1 -15.50 0.06 -1.41
CA MET A 1 -14.44 -0.76 -0.80
C MET A 1 -13.58 0.10 0.11
N GLN A 2 -13.29 -0.37 1.29
CA GLN A 2 -12.48 0.34 2.27
C GLN A 2 -11.00 0.02 2.05
N ALA A 3 -10.11 0.95 2.45
CA ALA A 3 -8.67 0.72 2.37
C ALA A 3 -8.25 -0.53 3.14
N ILE A 4 -8.85 -0.76 4.32
CA ILE A 4 -8.51 -1.92 5.14
C ILE A 4 -8.85 -3.24 4.43
N ASP A 5 -9.94 -3.27 3.67
CA ASP A 5 -10.33 -4.47 2.92
C ASP A 5 -9.31 -4.80 1.84
N ILE A 6 -8.80 -3.78 1.16
CA ILE A 6 -7.76 -3.93 0.13
C ILE A 6 -6.49 -4.49 0.76
N LEU A 7 -6.10 -3.96 1.92
CA LEU A 7 -4.89 -4.40 2.63
C LEU A 7 -5.00 -5.83 3.14
N GLU A 8 -6.19 -6.22 3.63
CA GLU A 8 -6.42 -7.60 4.05
C GLU A 8 -6.31 -8.58 2.88
N GLN A 9 -6.83 -8.22 1.71
CA GLN A 9 -6.70 -9.03 0.51
C GLN A 9 -5.24 -9.16 0.08
N LEU A 10 -4.47 -8.09 0.19
CA LEU A 10 -3.06 -8.11 -0.17
C LEU A 10 -2.27 -9.10 0.69
N ARG A 11 -2.54 -9.13 2.01
CA ARG A 11 -1.89 -10.07 2.92
C ARG A 11 -2.16 -11.53 2.57
N VAL A 12 -3.39 -11.82 2.10
CA VAL A 12 -3.81 -13.18 1.78
C VAL A 12 -3.17 -13.67 0.49
N VAL A 13 -2.93 -12.78 -0.47
CA VAL A 13 -2.39 -13.14 -1.79
C VAL A 13 -0.98 -13.73 -1.68
N ASP A 14 -0.10 -13.10 -0.90
CA ASP A 14 1.28 -13.54 -0.76
C ASP A 14 1.87 -13.01 0.55
N PRO A 15 2.48 -13.90 1.37
CA PRO A 15 3.11 -13.47 2.63
C PRO A 15 4.18 -12.40 2.48
N VAL A 16 4.82 -12.30 1.31
CA VAL A 16 5.83 -11.26 1.05
C VAL A 16 5.24 -9.86 1.19
N PHE A 17 3.93 -9.70 1.01
CA PHE A 17 3.26 -8.43 1.11
C PHE A 17 2.87 -8.05 2.55
N ALA A 18 3.06 -8.93 3.52
CA ALA A 18 2.61 -8.67 4.89
C ALA A 18 3.23 -7.41 5.48
N ASP A 19 4.54 -7.22 5.31
CA ASP A 19 5.24 -6.03 5.84
C ASP A 19 4.76 -4.74 5.17
N ILE A 20 4.59 -4.77 3.86
CA ILE A 20 4.08 -3.62 3.11
C ILE A 20 2.64 -3.31 3.51
N ALA A 21 1.81 -4.33 3.67
CA ALA A 21 0.42 -4.14 4.10
C ALA A 21 0.37 -3.51 5.50
N ASN A 22 1.28 -3.91 6.40
CA ASN A 22 1.38 -3.31 7.73
C ASN A 22 1.82 -1.85 7.67
N GLU A 23 2.78 -1.51 6.80
CA GLU A 23 3.19 -0.11 6.59
C GLU A 23 2.02 0.74 6.09
N MET A 24 1.30 0.25 5.09
CA MET A 24 0.14 0.97 4.55
C MET A 24 -0.97 1.11 5.58
N ALA A 25 -1.22 0.08 6.38
CA ALA A 25 -2.20 0.14 7.46
C ALA A 25 -1.84 1.21 8.49
N SER A 26 -0.54 1.37 8.81
CA SER A 26 -0.07 2.42 9.70
C SER A 26 -0.33 3.80 9.12
N ILE A 27 -0.13 3.97 7.82
CA ILE A 27 -0.39 5.25 7.13
C ILE A 27 -1.88 5.57 7.19
N GLU A 28 -2.75 4.60 6.89
CA GLU A 28 -4.20 4.79 6.93
C GLU A 28 -4.67 5.12 8.35
N ASP A 29 -4.11 4.47 9.36
CA ASP A 29 -4.44 4.73 10.76
C ASP A 29 -4.04 6.15 11.16
N ALA A 30 -2.82 6.58 10.82
CA ALA A 30 -2.36 7.95 11.09
C ALA A 30 -3.23 8.98 10.39
N TYR A 31 -3.64 8.71 9.16
CA TYR A 31 -4.54 9.57 8.41
C TYR A 31 -5.91 9.68 9.10
N SER A 32 -6.48 8.56 9.55
CA SER A 32 -7.79 8.56 10.21
C SER A 32 -7.77 9.29 11.55
N ARG A 33 -6.61 9.35 12.22
CA ARG A 33 -6.44 10.10 13.46
C ARG A 33 -6.16 11.60 13.24
N GLY A 34 -6.00 12.02 11.99
CA GLY A 34 -5.68 13.41 11.68
C GLY A 34 -4.20 13.75 11.76
N ASP A 35 -3.32 12.75 11.91
CA ASP A 35 -1.88 12.96 11.98
C ASP A 35 -1.24 13.22 10.61
N LEU A 36 -1.93 12.84 9.54
CA LEU A 36 -1.49 13.06 8.16
C LEU A 36 -2.57 13.80 7.38
N SER A 37 -2.16 14.71 6.51
CA SER A 37 -3.06 15.30 5.52
C SER A 37 -3.30 14.29 4.39
N SER A 38 -4.32 14.56 3.56
CA SER A 38 -4.61 13.78 2.37
C SER A 38 -3.40 13.73 1.42
N ASP A 39 -2.72 14.85 1.22
CA ASP A 39 -1.55 14.93 0.36
C ASP A 39 -0.38 14.13 0.91
N GLU A 40 -0.14 14.22 2.22
CA GLU A 40 0.91 13.44 2.88
C GLU A 40 0.66 11.95 2.78
N ARG A 41 -0.59 11.53 3.01
CA ARG A 41 -1.01 10.14 2.87
C ARG A 41 -0.74 9.62 1.46
N GLN A 42 -1.19 10.35 0.45
CA GLN A 42 -1.00 9.96 -0.94
C GLN A 42 0.48 9.86 -1.29
N HIS A 43 1.28 10.83 -0.86
CA HIS A 43 2.71 10.85 -1.10
C HIS A 43 3.39 9.60 -0.52
N LEU A 44 3.05 9.22 0.72
CA LEU A 44 3.63 8.05 1.36
C LEU A 44 3.25 6.75 0.67
N ILE A 45 2.01 6.62 0.22
CA ILE A 45 1.56 5.43 -0.51
C ILE A 45 2.28 5.31 -1.85
N LEU A 46 2.42 6.41 -2.58
CA LEU A 46 3.12 6.40 -3.88
C LEU A 46 4.61 6.16 -3.71
N GLU A 47 5.22 6.61 -2.61
CA GLU A 47 6.61 6.32 -2.28
C GLU A 47 6.82 4.81 -2.05
N ILE A 48 5.90 4.15 -1.36
CA ILE A 48 5.93 2.69 -1.21
C ILE A 48 5.89 2.02 -2.58
N ARG A 49 5.01 2.48 -3.46
CA ARG A 49 4.91 1.95 -4.83
C ARG A 49 6.22 2.09 -5.58
N ASP A 50 6.85 3.25 -5.49
CA ASP A 50 8.02 3.57 -6.33
C ASP A 50 9.32 2.99 -5.79
N ILE A 51 9.44 2.85 -4.46
CA ILE A 51 10.69 2.45 -3.82
C ILE A 51 10.60 1.02 -3.28
N ARG A 52 9.62 0.76 -2.42
CA ARG A 52 9.53 -0.52 -1.71
C ARG A 52 9.06 -1.67 -2.61
N ALA A 53 8.17 -1.37 -3.54
CA ALA A 53 7.64 -2.41 -4.43
C ALA A 53 8.76 -3.04 -5.27
N ALA A 54 9.67 -2.22 -5.79
CA ALA A 54 10.79 -2.72 -6.59
C ALA A 54 11.72 -3.62 -5.77
N GLU A 55 11.97 -3.29 -4.51
CA GLU A 55 12.83 -4.08 -3.63
C GLU A 55 12.21 -5.42 -3.26
N ILE A 56 10.95 -5.41 -2.85
CA ILE A 56 10.26 -6.59 -2.32
C ILE A 56 9.88 -7.56 -3.42
N CYS A 57 9.52 -7.04 -4.59
CA CYS A 57 9.05 -7.86 -5.71
C CYS A 57 10.15 -8.10 -6.76
N ALA A 58 11.42 -7.94 -6.39
CA ALA A 58 12.53 -8.15 -7.31
C ALA A 58 12.47 -9.57 -7.88
N GLY A 59 12.45 -9.67 -9.22
CA GLY A 59 12.37 -10.97 -9.92
C GLY A 59 10.96 -11.55 -10.00
N ASN A 60 9.93 -10.89 -9.45
CA ASN A 60 8.55 -11.36 -9.54
C ASN A 60 7.67 -10.27 -10.14
N GLU A 61 7.55 -10.29 -11.46
CA GLU A 61 6.80 -9.27 -12.20
C GLU A 61 5.29 -9.28 -11.89
N ILE A 62 4.72 -10.45 -11.65
CA ILE A 62 3.29 -10.57 -11.35
C ILE A 62 2.99 -9.92 -10.00
N ALA A 63 3.80 -10.22 -8.98
CA ALA A 63 3.66 -9.61 -7.66
C ALA A 63 3.87 -8.09 -7.73
N PHE A 64 4.86 -7.65 -8.50
CA PHE A 64 5.12 -6.22 -8.68
C PHE A 64 3.91 -5.49 -9.27
N ARG A 65 3.32 -6.03 -10.34
CA ARG A 65 2.15 -5.44 -10.97
C ARG A 65 0.96 -5.37 -10.01
N HIS A 66 0.74 -6.44 -9.26
CA HIS A 66 -0.35 -6.51 -8.29
C HIS A 66 -0.18 -5.41 -7.22
N LEU A 67 1.02 -5.28 -6.68
CA LEU A 67 1.31 -4.28 -5.65
C LEU A 67 1.15 -2.86 -6.19
N VAL A 68 1.61 -2.59 -7.40
CA VAL A 68 1.45 -1.27 -8.05
C VAL A 68 -0.03 -0.95 -8.20
N GLN A 69 -0.86 -1.91 -8.62
CA GLN A 69 -2.29 -1.70 -8.75
C GLN A 69 -2.95 -1.38 -7.41
N VAL A 70 -2.56 -2.09 -6.35
CA VAL A 70 -3.08 -1.85 -5.00
C VAL A 70 -2.71 -0.45 -4.53
N CYS A 71 -1.45 -0.03 -4.72
CA CYS A 71 -1.02 1.32 -4.33
C CYS A 71 -1.78 2.41 -5.08
N ASN A 72 -1.97 2.24 -6.39
CA ASN A 72 -2.73 3.19 -7.20
C ASN A 72 -4.19 3.28 -6.73
N LEU A 73 -4.79 2.14 -6.40
CA LEU A 73 -6.16 2.11 -5.92
C LEU A 73 -6.30 2.81 -4.56
N LEU A 74 -5.39 2.54 -3.63
CA LEU A 74 -5.39 3.20 -2.33
C LEU A 74 -5.20 4.71 -2.45
N ALA A 75 -4.31 5.15 -3.34
CA ALA A 75 -4.05 6.58 -3.55
C ALA A 75 -5.27 7.31 -4.11
N ARG A 76 -6.20 6.60 -4.76
CA ARG A 76 -7.41 7.19 -5.36
C ARG A 76 -8.61 7.24 -4.42
N LEU A 77 -8.54 6.62 -3.25
CA LEU A 77 -9.69 6.51 -2.36
C LEU A 77 -10.12 7.85 -1.73
N PHE A 78 -9.39 8.91 -1.96
CA PHE A 78 -9.72 10.26 -1.43
C PHE A 78 -9.60 11.35 -2.45
#